data_6baf0a901fdc1580383d94a457989d2c
#
_entry.id   6baf0a901fdc1580383d94a457989d2c
#
_cell.length_a   1.000
_cell.length_b   1.000
_cell.length_c   1.000
_cell.angle_alpha   90.00
_cell.angle_beta   90.00
_cell.angle_gamma   90.00
#
_symmetry.space_group_name_H-M   'P 1'
#
loop_
_entity.id
_entity.type
_entity.pdbx_description
1 polymer ?
#
loop_
_entity_poly.entity_id
_entity_poly.type
_entity_poly.pdbx_seq_one_letter_code
_entity_poly.pdbx_strand_id
1 'polypeptide(L)'
;MAVLSLLLSSCSWKPEKEIVTKVEIYKPTIDIVDRPEQLTLKDANIVVITEKNVKEVIERVKNAQGTFVVYALDPKSFEALAINMEQIKLYIEQQNKIILYYEKAVTEELDKNLKTK
;
A
#
# COMPACT_ATOMS: atom_id res chain seq x y z
N MET A 1 49.31 79.78 10.95
CA MET A 1 49.13 78.92 9.81
C MET A 1 48.79 77.55 10.35
N ALA A 2 47.49 77.22 10.26
CA ALA A 2 46.98 75.92 10.75
C ALA A 2 46.72 75.04 9.54
N VAL A 3 47.45 73.91 9.45
CA VAL A 3 47.23 72.92 8.40
C VAL A 3 46.20 71.92 8.93
N LEU A 4 45.01 71.97 8.33
CA LEU A 4 43.86 71.11 8.62
C LEU A 4 44.02 69.82 7.80
N SER A 5 44.44 68.72 8.47
CA SER A 5 44.52 67.39 7.89
C SER A 5 43.15 66.75 7.84
N LEU A 6 42.52 66.64 6.68
CA LEU A 6 41.30 65.89 6.41
C LEU A 6 41.66 64.43 6.27
N LEU A 7 41.39 63.62 7.32
CA LEU A 7 41.40 62.16 7.24
C LEU A 7 40.09 61.65 6.60
N LEU A 8 40.18 61.33 5.32
CA LEU A 8 39.11 60.60 4.60
C LEU A 8 39.15 59.10 5.04
N SER A 9 38.31 58.74 6.01
CA SER A 9 38.04 57.34 6.31
C SER A 9 37.14 56.73 5.25
N SER A 10 37.78 56.01 4.33
CA SER A 10 37.11 55.17 3.31
C SER A 10 36.48 53.99 3.99
N CYS A 11 35.16 54.05 4.24
CA CYS A 11 34.35 52.86 4.55
C CYS A 11 34.27 51.97 3.34
N SER A 12 35.07 50.93 3.28
CA SER A 12 34.96 49.86 2.31
C SER A 12 33.75 48.98 2.65
N TRP A 13 32.57 49.32 2.09
CA TRP A 13 31.41 48.47 2.13
C TRP A 13 31.65 47.29 1.18
N LYS A 14 32.07 46.14 1.74
CA LYS A 14 32.07 44.90 1.01
C LYS A 14 30.63 44.36 1.05
N PRO A 15 29.94 44.15 -0.09
CA PRO A 15 28.67 43.47 -0.08
C PRO A 15 28.88 42.04 0.37
N GLU A 16 28.20 41.65 1.45
CA GLU A 16 28.13 40.28 1.95
C GLU A 16 27.54 39.42 0.84
N LYS A 17 28.34 38.49 0.32
CA LYS A 17 27.87 37.55 -0.69
C LYS A 17 26.90 36.61 0.00
N GLU A 18 25.60 36.78 -0.25
CA GLU A 18 24.58 35.84 0.14
C GLU A 18 24.89 34.49 -0.51
N ILE A 19 25.36 33.53 0.28
CA ILE A 19 25.61 32.17 -0.17
C ILE A 19 24.23 31.51 -0.24
N VAL A 20 23.56 31.62 -1.38
CA VAL A 20 22.37 30.84 -1.68
C VAL A 20 22.81 29.40 -1.84
N THR A 21 22.74 28.64 -0.76
CA THR A 21 22.96 27.18 -0.83
C THR A 21 21.76 26.58 -1.57
N LYS A 22 21.93 26.33 -2.86
CA LYS A 22 20.95 25.59 -3.66
C LYS A 22 20.95 24.16 -3.13
N VAL A 23 20.02 23.84 -2.24
CA VAL A 23 19.81 22.48 -1.81
C VAL A 23 19.19 21.73 -3.00
N GLU A 24 20.01 20.98 -3.70
CA GLU A 24 19.54 20.08 -4.75
C GLU A 24 18.93 18.86 -4.06
N ILE A 25 17.60 18.85 -3.94
CA ILE A 25 16.89 17.71 -3.39
C ILE A 25 16.96 16.60 -4.44
N TYR A 26 17.82 15.60 -4.19
CA TYR A 26 17.85 14.39 -4.99
C TYR A 26 16.55 13.60 -4.74
N LYS A 27 15.68 13.56 -5.75
CA LYS A 27 14.49 12.73 -5.74
C LYS A 27 14.82 11.44 -6.48
N PRO A 28 14.92 10.29 -5.78
CA PRO A 28 15.15 9.03 -6.45
C PRO A 28 13.96 8.73 -7.38
N THR A 29 14.27 8.26 -8.59
CA THR A 29 13.25 7.73 -9.49
C THR A 29 12.74 6.42 -8.88
N ILE A 30 11.45 6.36 -8.59
CA ILE A 30 10.80 5.15 -8.09
C ILE A 30 10.26 4.40 -9.30
N ASP A 31 10.78 3.18 -9.53
CA ASP A 31 10.25 2.30 -10.56
C ASP A 31 8.88 1.76 -10.12
N ILE A 32 7.91 1.85 -11.02
CA ILE A 32 6.58 1.29 -10.80
C ILE A 32 6.68 -0.20 -11.08
N VAL A 33 6.49 -1.01 -10.05
CA VAL A 33 6.44 -2.47 -10.16
C VAL A 33 5.06 -2.90 -10.64
N ASP A 34 5.01 -3.85 -11.56
CA ASP A 34 3.75 -4.42 -12.05
C ASP A 34 2.92 -4.99 -10.89
N ARG A 35 1.62 -4.78 -10.97
CA ARG A 35 0.70 -5.34 -9.98
C ARG A 35 0.62 -6.85 -10.12
N PRO A 36 0.42 -7.59 -9.01
CA PRO A 36 0.17 -9.01 -9.09
C PRO A 36 -1.11 -9.29 -9.90
N GLU A 37 -1.14 -10.45 -10.56
CA GLU A 37 -2.33 -10.88 -11.28
C GLU A 37 -3.56 -10.98 -10.36
N GLN A 38 -4.72 -10.78 -10.96
CA GLN A 38 -5.99 -10.88 -10.23
C GLN A 38 -6.21 -12.30 -9.74
N LEU A 39 -6.54 -12.46 -8.45
CA LEU A 39 -6.84 -13.76 -7.85
C LEU A 39 -8.16 -14.31 -8.42
N THR A 40 -8.10 -15.53 -8.95
CA THR A 40 -9.28 -16.30 -9.32
C THR A 40 -9.58 -17.28 -8.19
N LEU A 41 -10.57 -16.93 -7.35
CA LEU A 41 -11.00 -17.79 -6.26
C LEU A 41 -12.00 -18.83 -6.75
N LYS A 42 -11.91 -20.03 -6.19
CA LYS A 42 -12.88 -21.10 -6.46
C LYS A 42 -14.02 -21.03 -5.45
N ASP A 43 -15.24 -21.32 -5.92
CA ASP A 43 -16.38 -21.44 -5.06
C ASP A 43 -16.24 -22.66 -4.12
N ALA A 44 -16.56 -22.44 -2.86
CA ALA A 44 -16.59 -23.48 -1.84
C ALA A 44 -18.01 -23.60 -1.26
N ASN A 45 -18.63 -24.75 -1.46
CA ASN A 45 -19.94 -25.03 -0.89
C ASN A 45 -19.78 -25.57 0.53
N ILE A 46 -20.30 -24.86 1.51
CA ILE A 46 -20.30 -25.25 2.90
C ILE A 46 -21.66 -25.84 3.23
N VAL A 47 -21.65 -27.06 3.77
CA VAL A 47 -22.87 -27.76 4.21
C VAL A 47 -22.87 -27.89 5.71
N VAL A 48 -23.96 -27.42 6.33
CA VAL A 48 -24.16 -27.60 7.77
C VAL A 48 -24.69 -28.99 8.05
N ILE A 49 -23.94 -29.79 8.82
CA ILE A 49 -24.34 -31.14 9.23
C ILE A 49 -24.93 -31.06 10.63
N THR A 50 -26.12 -31.59 10.80
CA THR A 50 -26.86 -31.64 12.06
C THR A 50 -27.33 -33.07 12.32
N GLU A 51 -27.82 -33.37 13.53
CA GLU A 51 -28.42 -34.63 13.85
C GLU A 51 -29.57 -35.02 12.91
N LYS A 52 -30.30 -34.03 12.37
CA LYS A 52 -31.44 -34.24 11.49
C LYS A 52 -31.07 -34.66 10.07
N ASN A 53 -29.93 -34.16 9.54
CA ASN A 53 -29.57 -34.37 8.14
C ASN A 53 -28.31 -35.22 7.94
N VAL A 54 -27.64 -35.69 9.02
CA VAL A 54 -26.39 -36.42 8.95
C VAL A 54 -26.47 -37.66 8.07
N LYS A 55 -27.58 -38.42 8.16
CA LYS A 55 -27.75 -39.65 7.36
C LYS A 55 -27.80 -39.35 5.87
N GLU A 56 -28.59 -38.35 5.48
CA GLU A 56 -28.69 -37.89 4.09
C GLU A 56 -27.34 -37.38 3.55
N VAL A 57 -26.59 -36.64 4.37
CA VAL A 57 -25.27 -36.14 3.98
C VAL A 57 -24.30 -37.30 3.76
N ILE A 58 -24.31 -38.30 4.63
CA ILE A 58 -23.48 -39.50 4.49
C ILE A 58 -23.76 -40.21 3.16
N GLU A 59 -25.04 -40.45 2.85
CA GLU A 59 -25.43 -41.11 1.61
C GLU A 59 -25.03 -40.28 0.38
N ARG A 60 -25.28 -38.99 0.41
CA ARG A 60 -24.93 -38.09 -0.68
C ARG A 60 -23.42 -38.08 -0.94
N VAL A 61 -22.57 -38.00 0.10
CA VAL A 61 -21.11 -37.99 -0.03
C VAL A 61 -20.60 -39.34 -0.52
N LYS A 62 -21.13 -40.46 0.02
CA LYS A 62 -20.80 -41.81 -0.46
C LYS A 62 -21.14 -42.01 -1.92
N ASN A 63 -22.30 -41.54 -2.35
CA ASN A 63 -22.74 -41.64 -3.76
C ASN A 63 -21.86 -40.80 -4.70
N ALA A 64 -21.37 -39.66 -4.24
CA ALA A 64 -20.52 -38.76 -5.05
C ALA A 64 -19.05 -39.18 -5.07
N GLN A 65 -18.52 -39.74 -3.97
CA GLN A 65 -17.07 -39.96 -3.80
C GLN A 65 -16.72 -41.44 -3.54
N GLY A 66 -17.68 -42.35 -3.45
CA GLY A 66 -17.49 -43.76 -3.14
C GLY A 66 -17.21 -44.09 -1.66
N THR A 67 -16.83 -43.10 -0.88
CA THR A 67 -16.56 -43.19 0.57
C THR A 67 -17.01 -41.95 1.30
N PHE A 68 -17.23 -42.06 2.60
CA PHE A 68 -17.58 -40.92 3.45
C PHE A 68 -16.35 -40.32 4.09
N VAL A 69 -15.87 -39.20 3.54
CA VAL A 69 -14.81 -38.39 4.12
C VAL A 69 -15.24 -36.92 4.06
N VAL A 70 -15.24 -36.26 5.21
CA VAL A 70 -15.56 -34.84 5.33
C VAL A 70 -14.55 -34.15 6.25
N TYR A 71 -14.26 -32.89 5.97
CA TYR A 71 -13.55 -32.02 6.91
C TYR A 71 -14.60 -31.19 7.64
N ALA A 72 -14.60 -31.25 8.95
CA ALA A 72 -15.61 -30.59 9.77
C ALA A 72 -14.99 -29.50 10.64
N LEU A 73 -15.73 -28.42 10.80
CA LEU A 73 -15.43 -27.35 11.74
C LEU A 73 -16.61 -27.24 12.71
N ASP A 74 -16.31 -27.06 13.99
CA ASP A 74 -17.34 -26.68 14.95
C ASP A 74 -17.81 -25.23 14.70
N PRO A 75 -18.97 -24.81 15.23
CA PRO A 75 -19.49 -23.46 14.97
C PRO A 75 -18.55 -22.33 15.36
N LYS A 76 -17.80 -22.48 16.46
CA LYS A 76 -16.85 -21.48 16.94
C LYS A 76 -15.62 -21.38 16.01
N SER A 77 -15.11 -22.50 15.54
CA SER A 77 -14.01 -22.55 14.57
C SER A 77 -14.42 -22.00 13.22
N PHE A 78 -15.66 -22.26 12.79
CA PHE A 78 -16.20 -21.67 11.57
C PHE A 78 -16.35 -20.14 11.67
N GLU A 79 -16.88 -19.63 12.79
CA GLU A 79 -16.97 -18.19 13.05
C GLU A 79 -15.58 -17.53 13.03
N ALA A 80 -14.59 -18.13 13.70
CA ALA A 80 -13.22 -17.63 13.70
C ALA A 80 -12.63 -17.59 12.27
N LEU A 81 -12.87 -18.63 11.45
CA LEU A 81 -12.43 -18.67 10.07
C LEU A 81 -13.09 -17.55 9.25
N ALA A 82 -14.39 -17.35 9.40
CA ALA A 82 -15.13 -16.28 8.69
C ALA A 82 -14.60 -14.89 9.05
N ILE A 83 -14.37 -14.63 10.34
CA ILE A 83 -13.77 -13.37 10.81
C ILE A 83 -12.36 -13.17 10.24
N ASN A 84 -11.53 -14.21 10.25
CA ASN A 84 -10.18 -14.13 9.70
C ASN A 84 -10.19 -13.82 8.20
N MET A 85 -11.08 -14.43 7.43
CA MET A 85 -11.23 -14.16 6.00
C MET A 85 -11.66 -12.72 5.74
N GLU A 86 -12.58 -12.17 6.53
CA GLU A 86 -13.00 -10.77 6.41
C GLU A 86 -11.85 -9.80 6.77
N GLN A 87 -11.05 -10.11 7.79
CA GLN A 87 -9.87 -9.32 8.13
C GLN A 87 -8.82 -9.33 7.03
N ILE A 88 -8.56 -10.50 6.43
CA ILE A 88 -7.64 -10.62 5.29
C ILE A 88 -8.12 -9.78 4.11
N LYS A 89 -9.41 -9.85 3.79
CA LYS A 89 -10.02 -9.04 2.73
C LYS A 89 -9.84 -7.55 3.00
N LEU A 90 -10.16 -7.09 4.20
CA LEU A 90 -10.00 -5.70 4.61
C LEU A 90 -8.53 -5.26 4.52
N TYR A 91 -7.60 -6.11 4.94
CA TYR A 91 -6.17 -5.83 4.83
C TYR A 91 -5.73 -5.65 3.37
N ILE A 92 -6.16 -6.54 2.47
CA ILE A 92 -5.85 -6.43 1.03
C ILE A 92 -6.43 -5.14 0.44
N GLU A 93 -7.67 -4.78 0.80
CA GLU A 93 -8.30 -3.53 0.34
C GLU A 93 -7.53 -2.29 0.81
N GLN A 94 -7.06 -2.29 2.05
CA GLN A 94 -6.23 -1.20 2.59
C GLN A 94 -4.88 -1.11 1.87
N GLN A 95 -4.21 -2.23 1.63
CA GLN A 95 -2.95 -2.27 0.88
C GLN A 95 -3.14 -1.74 -0.54
N ASN A 96 -4.21 -2.13 -1.22
CA ASN A 96 -4.54 -1.62 -2.55
C ASN A 96 -4.75 -0.09 -2.57
N LYS A 97 -5.40 0.47 -1.54
CA LYS A 97 -5.56 1.94 -1.43
C LYS A 97 -4.22 2.65 -1.26
N ILE A 98 -3.31 2.08 -0.47
CA ILE A 98 -1.96 2.61 -0.27
C ILE A 98 -1.16 2.58 -1.59
N ILE A 99 -1.20 1.45 -2.29
CA ILE A 99 -0.53 1.31 -3.59
C ILE A 99 -1.05 2.35 -4.58
N LEU A 100 -2.37 2.48 -4.73
CA LEU A 100 -3.00 3.49 -5.59
C LEU A 100 -2.58 4.92 -5.26
N TYR A 101 -2.46 5.23 -3.97
CA TYR A 101 -2.02 6.54 -3.51
C TYR A 101 -0.59 6.84 -3.98
N TYR A 102 0.34 5.89 -3.80
CA TYR A 102 1.72 6.08 -4.22
C TYR A 102 1.87 6.10 -5.74
N GLU A 103 1.19 5.22 -6.48
CA GLU A 103 1.19 5.24 -7.96
C GLU A 103 0.74 6.60 -8.50
N LYS A 104 -0.34 7.15 -7.93
CA LYS A 104 -0.85 8.47 -8.33
C LYS A 104 0.17 9.58 -8.04
N ALA A 105 0.79 9.57 -6.86
CA ALA A 105 1.78 10.56 -6.48
C ALA A 105 3.00 10.54 -7.42
N VAL A 106 3.49 9.35 -7.78
CA VAL A 106 4.61 9.19 -8.72
C VAL A 106 4.24 9.65 -10.12
N THR A 107 3.05 9.30 -10.62
CA THR A 107 2.59 9.68 -11.96
C THR A 107 2.42 11.21 -12.08
N GLU A 108 1.82 11.87 -11.08
CA GLU A 108 1.66 13.31 -11.06
C GLU A 108 3.01 14.06 -11.04
N GLU A 109 4.01 13.50 -10.39
CA GLU A 109 5.36 14.08 -10.36
C GLU A 109 6.08 13.93 -11.71
N LEU A 110 5.94 12.77 -12.37
CA LEU A 110 6.48 12.54 -13.72
C LEU A 110 5.87 13.51 -14.74
N ASP A 111 4.56 13.72 -14.70
CA ASP A 111 3.86 14.65 -15.61
C ASP A 111 4.29 16.11 -15.41
N LYS A 112 4.55 16.53 -14.17
CA LYS A 112 5.08 17.86 -13.88
C LYS A 112 6.49 18.06 -14.44
N ASN A 113 7.34 17.06 -14.31
CA ASN A 113 8.72 17.11 -14.80
C ASN A 113 8.82 17.12 -16.34
N LEU A 114 7.85 16.49 -17.04
CA LEU A 114 7.78 16.52 -18.50
C LEU A 114 7.29 17.87 -19.05
N LYS A 115 6.44 18.59 -18.32
CA LYS A 115 5.91 19.91 -18.74
C LYS A 115 6.87 21.07 -18.46
N THR A 116 7.91 20.86 -17.67
CA THR A 116 8.91 21.88 -17.31
C THR A 116 10.19 21.83 -18.16
N LYS A 117 10.26 20.96 -19.15
CA LYS A 117 11.31 20.89 -20.17
C LYS A 117 10.82 21.48 -21.49
#